data_89c50e9fca1db447dbc57dcd88de0618
#
_entry.id   89c50e9fca1db447dbc57dcd88de0618
#
_cell.length_a   1.000
_cell.length_b   1.000
_cell.length_c   1.000
_cell.angle_alpha   90.00
_cell.angle_beta   90.00
_cell.angle_gamma   90.00
#
_symmetry.space_group_name_H-M   'P 1'
#
loop_
_entity.id
_entity.type
_entity.pdbx_description
1 polymer ?
#
loop_
_entity_poly.entity_id
_entity_poly.type
_entity_poly.pdbx_seq_one_letter_code
_entity_poly.pdbx_strand_id
1 'polypeptide(L)'
;MSATVPSDTFQVIPVDAGWIDQTQDMGYDIASSKLQIFEKPFQYKNTAGAIQATLTGNLNSDGKPQLSNGTDVIPLAVSFNNTPLSKTATEVVSESAAKAGGRTSLKITQADDAALTVNGMFTGSVAMIFEPVVAVTP
;
A
#
# COMPACT_ATOMS: atom_id res chain seq x y z
N MET A 1 3.64 39.25 -12.13
CA MET A 1 3.99 37.84 -11.88
C MET A 1 3.67 37.51 -10.44
N SER A 2 3.06 36.36 -10.20
CA SER A 2 2.71 35.96 -8.83
C SER A 2 2.97 34.48 -8.64
N ALA A 3 3.22 34.08 -7.39
CA ALA A 3 3.39 32.69 -7.00
C ALA A 3 2.74 32.47 -5.63
N THR A 4 2.09 31.33 -5.46
CA THR A 4 1.52 30.96 -4.18
C THR A 4 2.30 29.76 -3.64
N VAL A 5 2.84 29.92 -2.45
CA VAL A 5 3.53 28.83 -1.75
C VAL A 5 2.60 28.36 -0.63
N PRO A 6 2.15 27.11 -0.65
CA PRO A 6 1.25 26.62 0.39
C PRO A 6 1.96 26.59 1.75
N SER A 7 1.20 26.82 2.82
CA SER A 7 1.72 26.78 4.19
C SER A 7 1.98 25.34 4.62
N ASP A 8 1.13 24.40 4.17
CA ASP A 8 1.29 22.97 4.45
C ASP A 8 1.18 22.17 3.16
N THR A 9 1.93 21.08 3.09
CA THR A 9 1.93 20.18 1.95
C THR A 9 1.69 18.76 2.45
N PHE A 10 0.71 18.09 1.85
CA PHE A 10 0.52 16.65 2.03
C PHE A 10 0.51 15.98 0.66
N GLN A 11 1.36 14.96 0.51
CA GLN A 11 1.47 14.25 -0.75
C GLN A 11 1.96 12.84 -0.50
N VAL A 12 1.23 11.85 -1.04
CA VAL A 12 1.68 10.46 -1.17
C VAL A 12 1.29 10.05 -2.56
N ILE A 13 2.26 9.94 -3.45
CA ILE A 13 2.00 9.64 -4.87
C ILE A 13 3.01 8.61 -5.36
N PRO A 14 2.62 7.76 -6.33
CA PRO A 14 3.59 6.87 -6.97
C PRO A 14 4.62 7.69 -7.74
N VAL A 15 5.87 7.21 -7.73
CA VAL A 15 6.94 7.84 -8.51
C VAL A 15 6.63 7.76 -9.99
N ASP A 16 6.04 6.62 -10.41
CA ASP A 16 5.53 6.44 -11.77
C ASP A 16 4.03 6.14 -11.67
N ALA A 17 3.19 7.08 -12.10
CA ALA A 17 1.74 6.97 -11.95
C ALA A 17 1.05 6.19 -13.08
N GLY A 18 1.79 5.78 -14.11
CA GLY A 18 1.18 5.16 -15.28
C GLY A 18 0.48 3.82 -15.03
N TRP A 19 0.71 3.20 -13.87
CA TRP A 19 0.14 1.90 -13.54
C TRP A 19 -1.12 1.98 -12.65
N ILE A 20 -1.40 3.13 -12.04
CA ILE A 20 -2.33 3.21 -10.90
C ILE A 20 -3.77 2.80 -11.28
N ASP A 21 -4.23 3.11 -12.47
CA ASP A 21 -5.56 2.76 -12.96
C ASP A 21 -5.54 1.54 -13.89
N GLN A 22 -4.47 0.76 -13.86
CA GLN A 22 -4.28 -0.42 -14.70
C GLN A 22 -4.30 -1.67 -13.84
N THR A 23 -4.77 -2.78 -14.43
CA THR A 23 -4.64 -4.09 -13.80
C THR A 23 -3.17 -4.47 -13.76
N GLN A 24 -2.70 -4.86 -12.58
CA GLN A 24 -1.31 -5.29 -12.38
C GLN A 24 -1.27 -6.79 -12.18
N ASP A 25 -0.27 -7.44 -12.78
CA ASP A 25 -0.07 -8.87 -12.60
C ASP A 25 0.97 -9.12 -11.53
N MET A 26 0.61 -9.97 -10.56
CA MET A 26 1.59 -10.54 -9.65
C MET A 26 2.13 -11.80 -10.30
N GLY A 27 3.43 -11.84 -10.60
CA GLY A 27 4.04 -13.02 -11.17
C GLY A 27 3.95 -14.22 -10.24
N TYR A 28 4.08 -15.41 -10.82
CA TYR A 28 4.11 -16.66 -10.07
C TYR A 28 5.51 -17.28 -10.18
N ASP A 29 6.12 -17.59 -9.04
CA ASP A 29 7.43 -18.21 -9.00
C ASP A 29 7.24 -19.73 -8.98
N ILE A 30 7.59 -20.40 -10.08
CA ILE A 30 7.44 -21.83 -10.23
C ILE A 30 8.30 -22.59 -9.21
N ALA A 31 9.49 -22.07 -8.90
CA ALA A 31 10.41 -22.75 -8.00
C ALA A 31 9.88 -22.80 -6.56
N SER A 32 9.26 -21.72 -6.07
CA SER A 32 8.73 -21.66 -4.72
C SER A 32 7.25 -21.97 -4.63
N SER A 33 6.53 -21.99 -5.75
CA SER A 33 5.08 -22.12 -5.85
C SER A 33 4.35 -20.99 -5.12
N LYS A 34 4.90 -19.80 -5.15
CA LYS A 34 4.36 -18.60 -4.49
C LYS A 34 4.22 -17.46 -5.48
N LEU A 35 3.38 -16.48 -5.14
CA LEU A 35 3.31 -15.24 -5.89
C LEU A 35 4.59 -14.43 -5.67
N GLN A 36 5.03 -13.76 -6.73
CA GLN A 36 6.15 -12.83 -6.64
C GLN A 36 5.70 -11.55 -5.92
N ILE A 37 6.64 -10.86 -5.29
CA ILE A 37 6.36 -9.62 -4.60
C ILE A 37 6.02 -8.54 -5.64
N PHE A 38 4.89 -7.87 -5.44
CA PHE A 38 4.54 -6.68 -6.20
C PHE A 38 5.06 -5.47 -5.41
N GLU A 39 5.95 -4.71 -6.02
CA GLU A 39 6.58 -3.58 -5.36
C GLU A 39 6.61 -2.38 -6.28
N LYS A 40 6.18 -1.22 -5.77
CA LYS A 40 6.18 0.03 -6.52
C LYS A 40 6.70 1.17 -5.65
N PRO A 41 7.55 2.05 -6.19
CA PRO A 41 8.06 3.18 -5.44
C PRO A 41 7.03 4.31 -5.35
N PHE A 42 6.97 4.93 -4.18
CA PHE A 42 6.15 6.09 -3.89
C PHE A 42 7.02 7.20 -3.33
N GLN A 43 6.57 8.44 -3.50
CA GLN A 43 7.17 9.57 -2.80
C GLN A 43 6.14 10.19 -1.88
N TYR A 44 6.61 10.73 -0.77
CA TYR A 44 5.75 11.25 0.27
C TYR A 44 6.29 12.54 0.85
N LYS A 45 5.38 13.36 1.35
CA LYS A 45 5.71 14.53 2.16
C LYS A 45 4.47 14.97 2.94
N ASN A 46 4.65 15.31 4.20
CA ASN A 46 3.62 15.97 5.01
C ASN A 46 4.29 16.94 5.95
N THR A 47 4.17 18.23 5.66
CA THR A 47 4.81 19.27 6.46
C THR A 47 4.11 19.52 7.80
N ALA A 48 2.90 19.00 7.99
CA ALA A 48 2.11 19.19 9.21
C ALA A 48 2.28 18.08 10.24
N GLY A 49 2.81 16.93 9.87
CA GLY A 49 2.95 15.80 10.79
C GLY A 49 3.26 14.48 10.10
N ALA A 50 2.89 13.39 10.74
CA ALA A 50 3.10 12.04 10.21
C ALA A 50 2.11 11.70 9.10
N ILE A 51 2.31 10.55 8.48
CA ILE A 51 1.41 10.00 7.45
C ILE A 51 0.89 8.66 7.95
N GLN A 52 -0.43 8.46 7.86
CA GLN A 52 -1.05 7.17 8.15
C GLN A 52 -1.73 6.60 6.92
N ALA A 53 -1.87 5.28 6.90
CA ALA A 53 -2.52 4.57 5.81
C ALA A 53 -3.52 3.55 6.36
N THR A 54 -4.58 3.32 5.60
CA THR A 54 -5.65 2.39 5.96
C THR A 54 -6.03 1.58 4.74
N LEU A 55 -6.17 0.26 4.90
CA LEU A 55 -6.72 -0.57 3.83
C LEU A 55 -8.23 -0.41 3.79
N THR A 56 -8.77 -0.29 2.59
CA THR A 56 -10.22 -0.11 2.37
C THR A 56 -10.72 -1.12 1.33
N GLY A 57 -12.02 -1.11 1.07
CA GLY A 57 -12.62 -1.99 0.08
C GLY A 57 -13.07 -3.32 0.68
N ASN A 58 -13.11 -4.35 -0.16
CA ASN A 58 -13.56 -5.67 0.25
C ASN A 58 -12.41 -6.45 0.90
N LEU A 59 -12.32 -6.34 2.23
CA LEU A 59 -11.33 -7.05 3.01
C LEU A 59 -11.96 -8.34 3.58
N ASN A 60 -11.12 -9.36 3.78
CA ASN A 60 -11.58 -10.61 4.41
C ASN A 60 -11.77 -10.43 5.92
N SER A 61 -12.12 -11.50 6.63
CA SER A 61 -12.36 -11.44 8.07
C SER A 61 -11.12 -11.03 8.87
N ASP A 62 -9.93 -11.22 8.30
CA ASP A 62 -8.66 -10.81 8.91
C ASP A 62 -8.26 -9.39 8.55
N GLY A 63 -9.11 -8.67 7.81
CA GLY A 63 -8.82 -7.30 7.40
C GLY A 63 -7.81 -7.20 6.26
N LYS A 64 -7.70 -8.23 5.42
CA LYS A 64 -6.75 -8.28 4.31
C LYS A 64 -7.47 -8.34 2.97
N PRO A 65 -6.90 -7.71 1.93
CA PRO A 65 -7.40 -7.92 0.57
C PRO A 65 -7.08 -9.33 0.12
N GLN A 66 -7.81 -9.82 -0.85
CA GLN A 66 -7.59 -11.17 -1.37
C GLN A 66 -7.86 -11.25 -2.86
N LEU A 67 -7.20 -12.21 -3.50
CA LEU A 67 -7.48 -12.58 -4.88
C LEU A 67 -8.41 -13.80 -4.88
N SER A 68 -9.27 -13.91 -5.88
CA SER A 68 -10.21 -15.01 -5.99
C SER A 68 -10.33 -15.48 -7.43
N ASN A 69 -10.53 -16.80 -7.60
CA ASN A 69 -10.89 -17.38 -8.89
C ASN A 69 -12.38 -17.82 -8.95
N GLY A 70 -13.17 -17.40 -7.93
CA GLY A 70 -14.56 -17.79 -7.78
C GLY A 70 -14.78 -18.99 -6.85
N THR A 71 -13.75 -19.79 -6.61
CA THR A 71 -13.82 -20.98 -5.74
C THR A 71 -12.81 -20.87 -4.61
N ASP A 72 -11.57 -20.49 -4.94
CA ASP A 72 -10.48 -20.38 -3.98
C ASP A 72 -10.05 -18.93 -3.83
N VAL A 73 -9.40 -18.61 -2.70
CA VAL A 73 -8.91 -17.26 -2.42
C VAL A 73 -7.45 -17.31 -2.00
N ILE A 74 -6.74 -16.23 -2.30
CA ILE A 74 -5.36 -16.00 -1.86
C ILE A 74 -5.35 -14.68 -1.10
N PRO A 75 -5.21 -14.70 0.24
CA PRO A 75 -5.08 -13.46 1.01
C PRO A 75 -3.77 -12.76 0.69
N LEU A 76 -3.77 -11.45 0.69
CA LEU A 76 -2.62 -10.62 0.40
C LEU A 76 -2.19 -9.84 1.63
N ALA A 77 -0.89 -9.65 1.78
CA ALA A 77 -0.32 -8.75 2.79
C ALA A 77 0.16 -7.49 2.08
N VAL A 78 -0.26 -6.35 2.58
CA VAL A 78 0.11 -5.04 2.02
C VAL A 78 0.94 -4.31 3.05
N SER A 79 2.08 -3.77 2.64
CA SER A 79 2.92 -2.94 3.50
C SER A 79 3.35 -1.69 2.74
N PHE A 80 3.55 -0.62 3.49
CA PHE A 80 4.04 0.65 2.96
C PHE A 80 5.11 1.14 3.93
N ASN A 81 6.28 1.47 3.39
CA ASN A 81 7.42 1.87 4.21
C ASN A 81 7.77 0.79 5.26
N ASN A 82 7.71 -0.48 4.86
CA ASN A 82 7.93 -1.66 5.71
C ASN A 82 6.95 -1.79 6.89
N THR A 83 5.83 -1.07 6.83
CA THR A 83 4.80 -1.12 7.88
C THR A 83 3.58 -1.85 7.34
N PRO A 84 3.16 -2.96 7.97
CA PRO A 84 1.96 -3.68 7.53
C PRO A 84 0.72 -2.82 7.67
N LEU A 85 -0.12 -2.83 6.64
CA LEU A 85 -1.38 -2.10 6.63
C LEU A 85 -2.54 -3.01 7.03
N SER A 86 -3.59 -2.40 7.58
CA SER A 86 -4.81 -3.10 7.95
C SER A 86 -6.02 -2.19 7.74
N LYS A 87 -7.19 -2.65 8.14
CA LYS A 87 -8.41 -1.84 8.12
C LYS A 87 -8.40 -0.72 9.17
N THR A 88 -7.40 -0.72 10.05
CA THR A 88 -7.20 0.31 11.07
C THR A 88 -6.10 1.26 10.61
N ALA A 89 -6.29 2.57 10.75
CA ALA A 89 -5.30 3.56 10.38
C ALA A 89 -3.99 3.30 11.12
N THR A 90 -2.90 3.24 10.37
CA THR A 90 -1.57 2.90 10.88
C THR A 90 -0.57 3.97 10.42
N GLU A 91 0.23 4.49 11.33
CA GLU A 91 1.29 5.43 10.97
C GLU A 91 2.35 4.70 10.15
N VAL A 92 2.60 5.17 8.93
CA VAL A 92 3.57 4.55 8.02
C VAL A 92 4.82 5.41 7.84
N VAL A 93 4.72 6.71 8.09
CA VAL A 93 5.84 7.64 8.02
C VAL A 93 5.80 8.52 9.26
N SER A 94 6.92 8.58 9.98
CA SER A 94 7.03 9.40 11.18
C SER A 94 6.95 10.89 10.82
N GLU A 95 6.64 11.72 11.82
CA GLU A 95 6.53 13.16 11.63
C GLU A 95 7.81 13.77 11.04
N SER A 96 8.97 13.42 11.60
CA SER A 96 10.24 13.98 11.13
C SER A 96 10.56 13.55 9.70
N ALA A 97 10.33 12.29 9.36
CA ALA A 97 10.55 11.79 8.01
C ALA A 97 9.57 12.39 7.01
N ALA A 98 8.31 12.53 7.40
CA ALA A 98 7.28 13.10 6.54
C ALA A 98 7.54 14.58 6.25
N LYS A 99 7.98 15.35 7.25
CA LYS A 99 8.30 16.77 7.06
C LYS A 99 9.46 16.97 6.11
N ALA A 100 10.47 16.11 6.18
CA ALA A 100 11.59 16.14 5.25
C ALA A 100 11.19 15.70 3.84
N GLY A 101 10.24 14.80 3.74
CA GLY A 101 9.86 14.17 2.49
C GLY A 101 10.84 13.06 2.10
N GLY A 102 10.39 12.13 1.30
CA GLY A 102 11.24 11.02 0.88
C GLY A 102 10.53 10.07 -0.06
N ARG A 103 11.16 8.92 -0.26
CA ARG A 103 10.63 7.84 -1.10
C ARG A 103 10.61 6.54 -0.31
N THR A 104 9.65 5.70 -0.64
CA THR A 104 9.51 4.38 -0.04
C THR A 104 8.81 3.47 -1.04
N SER A 105 8.58 2.22 -0.64
CA SER A 105 7.94 1.24 -1.50
C SER A 105 6.62 0.78 -0.91
N LEU A 106 5.64 0.61 -1.80
CA LEU A 106 4.43 -0.16 -1.54
C LEU A 106 4.73 -1.60 -1.94
N LYS A 107 4.52 -2.54 -1.03
CA LYS A 107 4.72 -3.97 -1.29
C LYS A 107 3.42 -4.72 -1.07
N ILE A 108 3.11 -5.60 -2.01
CA ILE A 108 1.97 -6.51 -1.88
C ILE A 108 2.51 -7.91 -2.08
N THR A 109 2.28 -8.76 -1.09
CA THR A 109 2.75 -10.15 -1.11
C THR A 109 1.59 -11.08 -0.75
N GLN A 110 1.82 -12.36 -0.95
CA GLN A 110 0.96 -13.41 -0.44
C GLN A 110 1.01 -13.38 1.09
N ALA A 111 -0.15 -13.32 1.75
CA ALA A 111 -0.18 -13.19 3.21
C ALA A 111 0.33 -14.43 3.93
N ASP A 112 0.07 -15.61 3.35
CA ASP A 112 0.55 -16.87 3.89
C ASP A 112 1.83 -17.25 3.13
N ASP A 113 2.93 -17.44 3.84
CA ASP A 113 4.23 -17.76 3.26
C ASP A 113 4.35 -19.26 2.89
N ALA A 114 3.24 -19.91 2.61
CA ALA A 114 3.22 -21.29 2.19
C ALA A 114 3.07 -21.42 0.66
N ALA A 115 3.56 -22.52 0.10
CA ALA A 115 3.38 -22.80 -1.31
C ALA A 115 1.89 -22.90 -1.65
N LEU A 116 1.50 -22.35 -2.80
CA LEU A 116 0.11 -22.38 -3.27
C LEU A 116 -0.24 -23.78 -3.75
N THR A 117 -1.42 -24.25 -3.37
CA THR A 117 -1.96 -25.54 -3.79
C THR A 117 -3.17 -25.38 -4.70
N VAL A 118 -3.54 -24.15 -5.02
CA VAL A 118 -4.68 -23.80 -5.87
C VAL A 118 -4.18 -23.34 -7.22
N ASN A 119 -5.04 -23.41 -8.24
CA ASN A 119 -4.68 -22.98 -9.59
C ASN A 119 -5.81 -22.17 -10.21
N GLY A 120 -5.54 -21.59 -11.37
CA GLY A 120 -6.48 -20.77 -12.11
C GLY A 120 -6.09 -19.32 -12.15
N MET A 121 -6.99 -18.49 -12.68
CA MET A 121 -6.79 -17.04 -12.75
C MET A 121 -7.43 -16.39 -11.53
N PHE A 122 -6.61 -15.76 -10.71
CA PHE A 122 -7.05 -15.07 -9.50
C PHE A 122 -7.06 -13.57 -9.75
N THR A 123 -8.15 -12.89 -9.37
CA THR A 123 -8.28 -11.45 -9.51
C THR A 123 -8.81 -10.85 -8.21
N GLY A 124 -8.53 -9.59 -8.00
CA GLY A 124 -9.00 -8.85 -6.84
C GLY A 124 -8.53 -7.42 -6.89
N SER A 125 -9.00 -6.64 -5.93
CA SER A 125 -8.63 -5.24 -5.81
C SER A 125 -7.96 -4.97 -4.48
N VAL A 126 -6.95 -4.10 -4.50
CA VAL A 126 -6.30 -3.60 -3.29
C VAL A 126 -6.51 -2.09 -3.29
N ALA A 127 -7.18 -1.60 -2.27
CA ALA A 127 -7.45 -0.18 -2.12
C ALA A 127 -6.95 0.32 -0.77
N MET A 128 -6.44 1.53 -0.72
CA MET A 128 -5.95 2.13 0.51
C MET A 128 -6.12 3.63 0.47
N ILE A 129 -6.16 4.23 1.66
CA ILE A 129 -6.25 5.68 1.83
C ILE A 129 -5.05 6.13 2.64
N PHE A 130 -4.38 7.18 2.17
CA PHE A 130 -3.32 7.85 2.90
C PHE A 130 -3.88 9.14 3.47
N GLU A 131 -3.62 9.39 4.75
CA GLU A 131 -4.13 10.57 5.44
C GLU A 131 -3.01 11.28 6.19
N PRO A 132 -3.05 12.62 6.24
CA PRO A 132 -2.10 13.36 7.06
C PRO A 132 -2.50 13.23 8.54
N VAL A 133 -1.49 13.06 9.39
CA VAL A 133 -1.67 13.17 10.83
C VAL A 133 -1.13 14.52 11.24
N VAL A 134 -2.01 15.36 11.78
CA VAL A 134 -1.59 16.67 12.27
C VAL A 134 -1.01 16.51 13.66
N ALA A 135 0.18 17.03 13.88
CA ALA A 135 0.81 16.97 15.19
C ALA A 135 -0.07 17.69 16.22
N VAL A 136 -0.39 16.98 17.32
CA VAL A 136 -1.14 17.55 18.43
C VAL A 136 -0.16 18.18 19.39
N THR A 137 -0.29 19.48 19.60
CA THR A 137 0.50 20.19 20.60
C THR A 137 -0.27 20.19 21.93
N PRO A 138 0.30 19.61 22.99
CA PRO A 138 -0.36 19.59 24.29
C PRO A 138 -0.50 21.00 24.87
#